data_98ff58372421315dc3d42f47dafc2c9c
#
_entry.id   98ff58372421315dc3d42f47dafc2c9c
#
_cell.length_a   1.000
_cell.length_b   1.000
_cell.length_c   1.000
_cell.angle_alpha   90.00
_cell.angle_beta   90.00
_cell.angle_gamma   90.00
#
_symmetry.space_group_name_H-M   'P 1'
#
loop_
_entity.id
_entity.type
_entity.pdbx_description
1 polymer ?
#
loop_
_entity_poly.entity_id
_entity_poly.type
_entity_poly.pdbx_seq_one_letter_code
_entity_poly.pdbx_strand_id
1 'polypeptide(L)'
;MAVAVAILPLVLIFYKTFEDGIAPPFEAITSGDGLHALKLTLLTVAIAVPLNTVFGVICSLLLVRHKWKGNWLIDAVINLPFAISPVVIGLSLFLLYGKQGWFEPGLAEAGIKVLFSTPGIVLACVFVSVPFVVRETVPVLQEIGTEQEQAAETLGANGWQTFWRVTLPAIRWGVAYGVVLCTARVLGEFGAVSVVSGNISGETQTLPLFVEKNYENFNLPGAFGAAVLLALLALVVLTAMNLLKRKEAS
;
A
#
# COMPACT_ATOMS: atom_id res chain seq x y z
N MET A 1 17.73 -16.38 -18.76
CA MET A 1 16.94 -17.41 -18.05
C MET A 1 16.03 -16.78 -17.00
N ALA A 2 16.52 -15.98 -16.05
CA ALA A 2 15.68 -15.34 -15.01
C ALA A 2 14.52 -14.47 -15.56
N VAL A 3 14.77 -13.66 -16.58
CA VAL A 3 13.76 -12.79 -17.20
C VAL A 3 12.63 -13.62 -17.85
N ALA A 4 12.97 -14.72 -18.52
CA ALA A 4 11.98 -15.60 -19.13
C ALA A 4 11.09 -16.28 -18.07
N VAL A 5 11.64 -16.70 -16.95
CA VAL A 5 10.90 -17.31 -15.83
C VAL A 5 9.93 -16.29 -15.20
N ALA A 6 10.29 -15.02 -15.14
CA ALA A 6 9.43 -13.98 -14.58
C ALA A 6 8.32 -13.53 -15.56
N ILE A 7 8.61 -13.48 -16.86
CA ILE A 7 7.67 -12.99 -17.87
C ILE A 7 6.69 -14.09 -18.31
N LEU A 8 7.14 -15.35 -18.39
CA LEU A 8 6.32 -16.44 -18.91
C LEU A 8 4.96 -16.61 -18.20
N PRO A 9 4.88 -16.58 -16.84
CA PRO A 9 3.57 -16.67 -16.16
C PRO A 9 2.64 -15.50 -16.51
N LEU A 10 3.16 -14.28 -16.65
CA LEU A 10 2.36 -13.12 -17.04
C LEU A 10 1.83 -13.28 -18.45
N VAL A 11 2.68 -13.69 -19.42
CA VAL A 11 2.26 -13.95 -20.79
C VAL A 11 1.20 -15.05 -20.84
N LEU A 12 1.34 -16.11 -20.06
CA LEU A 12 0.35 -17.18 -19.97
C LEU A 12 -0.99 -16.70 -19.41
N ILE A 13 -1.00 -15.84 -18.40
CA ILE A 13 -2.23 -15.24 -17.87
C ILE A 13 -2.90 -14.41 -18.96
N PHE A 14 -2.15 -13.53 -19.66
CA PHE A 14 -2.69 -12.76 -20.76
C PHE A 14 -3.23 -13.65 -21.89
N TYR A 15 -2.50 -14.67 -22.30
CA TYR A 15 -2.94 -15.60 -23.34
C TYR A 15 -4.25 -16.30 -22.94
N LYS A 16 -4.29 -16.88 -21.73
CA LYS A 16 -5.46 -17.59 -21.21
C LYS A 16 -6.68 -16.68 -20.99
N THR A 17 -6.46 -15.40 -20.66
CA THR A 17 -7.55 -14.43 -20.50
C THR A 17 -8.31 -14.21 -21.79
N PHE A 18 -7.61 -14.20 -22.94
CA PHE A 18 -8.18 -13.86 -24.23
C PHE A 18 -8.38 -15.06 -25.16
N GLU A 19 -8.11 -16.28 -24.68
CA GLU A 19 -8.27 -17.53 -25.46
C GLU A 19 -9.72 -17.71 -25.94
N ASP A 20 -10.70 -17.39 -25.10
CA ASP A 20 -12.14 -17.48 -25.36
C ASP A 20 -12.75 -16.14 -25.85
N GLY A 21 -11.91 -15.18 -26.20
CA GLY A 21 -12.32 -13.84 -26.66
C GLY A 21 -12.21 -12.76 -25.58
N ILE A 22 -12.53 -11.52 -25.95
CA ILE A 22 -12.41 -10.33 -25.09
C ILE A 22 -13.67 -10.16 -24.21
N ALA A 23 -14.82 -10.62 -24.66
CA ALA A 23 -16.09 -10.39 -23.99
C ALA A 23 -16.19 -11.01 -22.57
N PRO A 24 -15.83 -12.29 -22.34
CA PRO A 24 -16.00 -12.90 -21.02
C PRO A 24 -15.22 -12.22 -19.88
N PRO A 25 -13.90 -11.91 -20.02
CA PRO A 25 -13.17 -11.21 -18.97
C PRO A 25 -13.68 -9.77 -18.78
N PHE A 26 -14.11 -9.09 -19.86
CA PHE A 26 -14.64 -7.73 -19.76
C PHE A 26 -16.00 -7.71 -19.02
N GLU A 27 -16.90 -8.61 -19.32
CA GLU A 27 -18.18 -8.76 -18.62
C GLU A 27 -17.99 -9.08 -17.14
N ALA A 28 -17.06 -9.95 -16.80
CA ALA A 28 -16.76 -10.27 -15.41
C ALA A 28 -16.26 -9.06 -14.61
N ILE A 29 -15.37 -8.24 -15.18
CA ILE A 29 -14.85 -7.03 -14.53
C ILE A 29 -15.92 -5.95 -14.44
N THR A 30 -16.78 -5.82 -15.46
CA THR A 30 -17.86 -4.82 -15.49
C THR A 30 -19.12 -5.26 -14.74
N SER A 31 -19.14 -6.49 -14.24
CA SER A 31 -20.19 -6.95 -13.33
C SER A 31 -20.28 -6.05 -12.09
N GLY A 32 -21.44 -6.06 -11.42
CA GLY A 32 -21.62 -5.28 -10.18
C GLY A 32 -20.53 -5.56 -9.14
N ASP A 33 -20.21 -6.84 -8.94
CA ASP A 33 -19.18 -7.29 -7.98
C ASP A 33 -17.76 -6.92 -8.42
N GLY A 34 -17.43 -7.07 -9.72
CA GLY A 34 -16.12 -6.72 -10.27
C GLY A 34 -15.84 -5.22 -10.17
N LEU A 35 -16.83 -4.38 -10.53
CA LEU A 35 -16.72 -2.92 -10.40
C LEU A 35 -16.64 -2.49 -8.93
N HIS A 36 -17.38 -3.15 -8.04
CA HIS A 36 -17.27 -2.86 -6.61
C HIS A 36 -15.88 -3.20 -6.08
N ALA A 37 -15.35 -4.37 -6.41
CA ALA A 37 -14.02 -4.81 -6.00
C ALA A 37 -12.92 -3.84 -6.51
N LEU A 38 -13.02 -3.38 -7.75
CA LEU A 38 -12.12 -2.37 -8.30
C LEU A 38 -12.22 -1.04 -7.54
N LYS A 39 -13.44 -0.53 -7.35
CA LYS A 39 -13.68 0.72 -6.61
C LYS A 39 -13.16 0.65 -5.18
N LEU A 40 -13.40 -0.45 -4.48
CA LEU A 40 -12.95 -0.66 -3.12
C LEU A 40 -11.41 -0.71 -3.05
N THR A 41 -10.75 -1.39 -4.00
CA THR A 41 -9.29 -1.43 -4.09
C THR A 41 -8.73 -0.04 -4.32
N LEU A 42 -9.27 0.73 -5.26
CA LEU A 42 -8.82 2.09 -5.53
C LEU A 42 -9.09 3.04 -4.36
N LEU A 43 -10.23 2.90 -3.69
CA LEU A 43 -10.55 3.64 -2.46
C LEU A 43 -9.55 3.33 -1.35
N THR A 44 -9.22 2.06 -1.15
CA THR A 44 -8.21 1.64 -0.17
C THR A 44 -6.86 2.26 -0.47
N VAL A 45 -6.42 2.27 -1.73
CA VAL A 45 -5.19 2.95 -2.16
C VAL A 45 -5.28 4.46 -1.88
N ALA A 46 -6.39 5.10 -2.26
CA ALA A 46 -6.59 6.54 -2.08
C ALA A 46 -6.57 6.99 -0.62
N ILE A 47 -6.87 6.10 0.32
CA ILE A 47 -6.82 6.42 1.76
C ILE A 47 -5.49 5.95 2.38
N ALA A 48 -5.07 4.70 2.14
CA ALA A 48 -3.91 4.11 2.78
C ALA A 48 -2.59 4.78 2.35
N VAL A 49 -2.44 5.12 1.08
CA VAL A 49 -1.19 5.70 0.56
C VAL A 49 -0.93 7.12 1.13
N PRO A 50 -1.87 8.07 1.14
CA PRO A 50 -1.67 9.35 1.79
C PRO A 50 -1.39 9.24 3.29
N LEU A 51 -2.11 8.35 4.01
CA LEU A 51 -1.86 8.11 5.43
C LEU A 51 -0.43 7.61 5.66
N ASN A 52 0.02 6.62 4.89
CA ASN A 52 1.38 6.11 4.97
C ASN A 52 2.43 7.11 4.54
N THR A 53 2.11 8.00 3.60
CA THR A 53 3.02 9.08 3.19
C THR A 53 3.25 10.05 4.33
N VAL A 54 2.19 10.53 4.95
CA VAL A 54 2.29 11.47 6.09
C VAL A 54 3.01 10.80 7.26
N PHE A 55 2.57 9.62 7.66
CA PHE A 55 3.16 8.87 8.76
C PHE A 55 4.63 8.51 8.48
N GLY A 56 4.92 8.04 7.27
CA GLY A 56 6.26 7.65 6.84
C GLY A 56 7.24 8.82 6.84
N VAL A 57 6.84 10.01 6.38
CA VAL A 57 7.67 11.22 6.43
C VAL A 57 7.92 11.63 7.89
N ILE A 58 6.89 11.62 8.75
CA ILE A 58 7.05 11.94 10.17
C ILE A 58 8.03 10.96 10.83
N CYS A 59 7.85 9.65 10.63
CA CYS A 59 8.75 8.63 11.17
C CYS A 59 10.18 8.77 10.66
N SER A 60 10.37 9.08 9.37
CA SER A 60 11.69 9.29 8.79
C SER A 60 12.41 10.49 9.41
N LEU A 61 11.69 11.60 9.63
CA LEU A 61 12.23 12.77 10.32
C LEU A 61 12.60 12.44 11.76
N LEU A 62 11.76 11.72 12.49
CA LEU A 62 12.06 11.29 13.86
C LEU A 62 13.30 10.42 13.92
N LEU A 63 13.44 9.44 13.03
CA LEU A 63 14.57 8.52 12.99
C LEU A 63 15.90 9.21 12.66
N VAL A 64 15.88 10.19 11.75
CA VAL A 64 17.13 10.80 11.24
C VAL A 64 17.50 12.06 12.02
N ARG A 65 16.54 12.92 12.41
CA ARG A 65 16.80 14.21 13.04
C ARG A 65 16.88 14.13 14.56
N HIS A 66 16.22 13.15 15.18
CA HIS A 66 16.21 12.98 16.64
C HIS A 66 17.04 11.76 17.05
N LYS A 67 18.24 11.99 17.53
CA LYS A 67 19.14 10.94 18.07
C LYS A 67 18.78 10.65 19.52
N TRP A 68 17.92 9.68 19.79
CA TRP A 68 17.60 9.21 21.12
C TRP A 68 17.83 7.69 21.26
N LYS A 69 17.98 7.21 22.49
CA LYS A 69 18.31 5.79 22.75
C LYS A 69 17.25 4.79 22.27
N GLY A 70 16.03 5.24 21.97
CA GLY A 70 14.91 4.42 21.51
C GLY A 70 14.73 4.36 19.98
N ASN A 71 15.55 5.01 19.17
CA ASN A 71 15.41 5.02 17.71
C ASN A 71 15.40 3.60 17.11
N TRP A 72 16.22 2.70 17.66
CA TRP A 72 16.24 1.30 17.22
C TRP A 72 14.90 0.59 17.39
N LEU A 73 14.13 0.94 18.43
CA LEU A 73 12.80 0.36 18.68
C LEU A 73 11.78 0.86 17.64
N ILE A 74 11.80 2.16 17.33
CA ILE A 74 10.94 2.73 16.29
C ILE A 74 11.26 2.09 14.93
N ASP A 75 12.54 1.98 14.59
CA ASP A 75 12.98 1.33 13.35
C ASP A 75 12.55 -0.14 13.31
N ALA A 76 12.71 -0.88 14.41
CA ALA A 76 12.27 -2.27 14.51
C ALA A 76 10.73 -2.40 14.32
N VAL A 77 9.94 -1.54 14.96
CA VAL A 77 8.47 -1.55 14.85
C VAL A 77 8.03 -1.21 13.42
N ILE A 78 8.63 -0.21 12.78
CA ILE A 78 8.32 0.15 11.39
C ILE A 78 8.67 -0.99 10.43
N ASN A 79 9.77 -1.70 10.68
CA ASN A 79 10.20 -2.81 9.83
C ASN A 79 9.51 -4.16 10.15
N LEU A 80 8.74 -4.23 11.24
CA LEU A 80 8.02 -5.45 11.65
C LEU A 80 7.17 -6.09 10.53
N PRO A 81 6.43 -5.32 9.71
CA PRO A 81 5.63 -5.87 8.61
C PRO A 81 6.44 -6.63 7.55
N PHE A 82 7.74 -6.39 7.42
CA PHE A 82 8.58 -7.18 6.52
C PHE A 82 8.98 -8.54 7.10
N ALA A 83 9.02 -8.65 8.42
CA ALA A 83 9.40 -9.89 9.11
C ALA A 83 8.21 -10.83 9.36
N ILE A 84 6.99 -10.29 9.38
CA ILE A 84 5.76 -11.03 9.71
C ILE A 84 4.93 -11.24 8.45
N SER A 85 4.36 -12.46 8.32
CA SER A 85 3.41 -12.72 7.22
C SER A 85 2.20 -11.78 7.29
N PRO A 86 1.74 -11.22 6.15
CA PRO A 86 0.54 -10.39 6.10
C PRO A 86 -0.70 -11.08 6.70
N VAL A 87 -0.84 -12.38 6.55
CA VAL A 87 -1.94 -13.16 7.16
C VAL A 87 -1.88 -13.09 8.69
N VAL A 88 -0.70 -13.17 9.29
CA VAL A 88 -0.52 -13.06 10.75
C VAL A 88 -0.85 -11.64 11.22
N ILE A 89 -0.52 -10.63 10.42
CA ILE A 89 -0.94 -9.23 10.68
C ILE A 89 -2.47 -9.13 10.67
N GLY A 90 -3.13 -9.72 9.68
CA GLY A 90 -4.59 -9.78 9.61
C GLY A 90 -5.21 -10.45 10.83
N LEU A 91 -4.65 -11.59 11.26
CA LEU A 91 -5.08 -12.29 12.48
C LEU A 91 -4.87 -11.43 13.74
N SER A 92 -3.76 -10.70 13.84
CA SER A 92 -3.49 -9.80 14.97
C SER A 92 -4.52 -8.67 15.01
N LEU A 93 -4.85 -8.09 13.87
CA LEU A 93 -5.92 -7.08 13.78
C LEU A 93 -7.29 -7.69 14.14
N PHE A 94 -7.56 -8.93 13.71
CA PHE A 94 -8.78 -9.63 14.09
C PHE A 94 -8.89 -9.82 15.62
N LEU A 95 -7.79 -10.17 16.29
CA LEU A 95 -7.75 -10.31 17.75
C LEU A 95 -7.90 -8.97 18.48
N LEU A 96 -7.39 -7.88 17.92
CA LEU A 96 -7.47 -6.55 18.54
C LEU A 96 -8.84 -5.90 18.39
N TYR A 97 -9.47 -6.03 17.21
CA TYR A 97 -10.68 -5.31 16.82
C TYR A 97 -11.93 -6.21 16.73
N GLY A 98 -11.80 -7.53 16.96
CA GLY A 98 -12.93 -8.48 16.97
C GLY A 98 -13.78 -8.36 18.21
N LYS A 99 -14.92 -9.08 18.23
CA LYS A 99 -15.95 -9.03 19.30
C LYS A 99 -15.45 -9.29 20.73
N GLN A 100 -14.26 -9.84 20.90
CA GLN A 100 -13.59 -10.06 22.18
C GLN A 100 -12.23 -9.35 22.24
N GLY A 101 -11.99 -8.43 21.31
CA GLY A 101 -10.74 -7.69 21.21
C GLY A 101 -10.64 -6.54 22.18
N TRP A 102 -9.43 -6.08 22.41
CA TRP A 102 -9.14 -5.01 23.39
C TRP A 102 -9.82 -3.68 23.05
N PHE A 103 -10.03 -3.38 21.77
CA PHE A 103 -10.62 -2.12 21.31
C PHE A 103 -12.13 -2.20 21.02
N GLU A 104 -12.71 -3.41 21.06
CA GLU A 104 -14.12 -3.62 20.71
C GLU A 104 -15.07 -2.80 21.60
N PRO A 105 -14.94 -2.76 22.94
CA PRO A 105 -15.91 -2.04 23.77
C PRO A 105 -16.03 -0.56 23.41
N GLY A 106 -14.89 0.14 23.23
CA GLY A 106 -14.88 1.55 22.87
C GLY A 106 -15.36 1.83 21.44
N LEU A 107 -15.07 0.92 20.51
CA LEU A 107 -15.51 1.04 19.11
C LEU A 107 -17.00 0.75 18.96
N ALA A 108 -17.52 -0.22 19.70
CA ALA A 108 -18.95 -0.56 19.72
C ALA A 108 -19.79 0.61 20.28
N GLU A 109 -19.34 1.26 21.35
CA GLU A 109 -19.97 2.46 21.90
C GLU A 109 -19.98 3.62 20.90
N ALA A 110 -18.92 3.76 20.09
CA ALA A 110 -18.80 4.76 19.03
C ALA A 110 -19.57 4.37 17.75
N GLY A 111 -20.15 3.17 17.67
CA GLY A 111 -20.83 2.67 16.47
C GLY A 111 -19.89 2.36 15.29
N ILE A 112 -18.57 2.21 15.56
CA ILE A 112 -17.56 1.98 14.52
C ILE A 112 -17.30 0.50 14.36
N LYS A 113 -17.62 -0.05 13.18
CA LYS A 113 -17.30 -1.42 12.80
C LYS A 113 -15.98 -1.42 12.03
N VAL A 114 -14.94 -2.05 12.58
CA VAL A 114 -13.61 -2.16 11.95
C VAL A 114 -13.52 -3.44 11.12
N LEU A 115 -13.76 -4.60 11.72
CA LEU A 115 -13.70 -5.87 10.99
C LEU A 115 -14.88 -6.02 10.02
N PHE A 116 -14.62 -6.74 8.94
CA PHE A 116 -15.60 -6.97 7.85
C PHE A 116 -16.18 -5.67 7.31
N SER A 117 -15.30 -4.67 7.15
CA SER A 117 -15.66 -3.34 6.66
C SER A 117 -14.46 -2.64 6.02
N THR A 118 -14.71 -1.57 5.25
CA THR A 118 -13.65 -0.77 4.59
C THR A 118 -12.59 -0.25 5.57
N PRO A 119 -12.90 0.27 6.77
CA PRO A 119 -11.89 0.68 7.74
C PRO A 119 -10.88 -0.40 8.10
N GLY A 120 -11.31 -1.66 8.28
CA GLY A 120 -10.40 -2.77 8.58
C GLY A 120 -9.47 -3.09 7.42
N ILE A 121 -9.98 -3.05 6.19
CA ILE A 121 -9.17 -3.23 4.97
C ILE A 121 -8.10 -2.14 4.88
N VAL A 122 -8.49 -0.87 5.06
CA VAL A 122 -7.56 0.27 5.05
C VAL A 122 -6.50 0.13 6.14
N LEU A 123 -6.91 -0.23 7.37
CA LEU A 123 -5.99 -0.41 8.50
C LEU A 123 -4.96 -1.51 8.22
N ALA A 124 -5.40 -2.64 7.67
CA ALA A 124 -4.51 -3.73 7.27
C ALA A 124 -3.50 -3.29 6.21
N CYS A 125 -3.98 -2.59 5.17
CA CYS A 125 -3.12 -2.06 4.10
C CYS A 125 -2.13 -1.00 4.63
N VAL A 126 -2.57 -0.10 5.50
CA VAL A 126 -1.70 0.90 6.15
C VAL A 126 -0.58 0.20 6.91
N PHE A 127 -0.91 -0.76 7.77
CA PHE A 127 0.07 -1.45 8.59
C PHE A 127 1.12 -2.19 7.74
N VAL A 128 0.69 -2.94 6.72
CA VAL A 128 1.59 -3.73 5.87
C VAL A 128 2.48 -2.86 4.99
N SER A 129 2.02 -1.66 4.60
CA SER A 129 2.73 -0.85 3.61
C SER A 129 3.46 0.39 4.18
N VAL A 130 3.35 0.67 5.48
CA VAL A 130 4.07 1.78 6.16
C VAL A 130 5.59 1.78 5.92
N PRO A 131 6.30 0.63 5.95
CA PRO A 131 7.76 0.64 5.81
C PRO A 131 8.26 1.18 4.47
N PHE A 132 7.44 1.10 3.40
CA PHE A 132 7.90 1.48 2.06
C PHE A 132 8.25 2.96 1.94
N VAL A 133 7.42 3.84 2.52
CA VAL A 133 7.71 5.28 2.50
C VAL A 133 8.92 5.62 3.37
N VAL A 134 9.03 5.00 4.56
CA VAL A 134 10.15 5.25 5.47
C VAL A 134 11.47 4.82 4.85
N ARG A 135 11.53 3.64 4.23
CA ARG A 135 12.74 3.09 3.63
C ARG A 135 13.27 3.90 2.46
N GLU A 136 12.41 4.56 1.70
CA GLU A 136 12.82 5.42 0.60
C GLU A 136 13.19 6.83 1.08
N THR A 137 12.58 7.30 2.16
CA THR A 137 12.78 8.67 2.66
C THR A 137 14.01 8.79 3.59
N VAL A 138 14.27 7.78 4.45
CA VAL A 138 15.37 7.81 5.42
C VAL A 138 16.75 7.96 4.76
N PRO A 139 17.12 7.18 3.73
CA PRO A 139 18.43 7.34 3.08
C PRO A 139 18.65 8.74 2.50
N VAL A 140 17.62 9.30 1.85
CA VAL A 140 17.68 10.65 1.28
C VAL A 140 17.87 11.70 2.38
N LEU A 141 17.12 11.58 3.51
CA LEU A 141 17.29 12.47 4.67
C LEU A 141 18.70 12.38 5.29
N GLN A 142 19.31 11.19 5.28
CA GLN A 142 20.67 11.00 5.78
C GLN A 142 21.70 11.62 4.84
N GLU A 143 21.53 11.48 3.53
CA GLU A 143 22.42 11.98 2.50
C GLU A 143 22.47 13.52 2.45
N ILE A 144 21.31 14.18 2.50
CA ILE A 144 21.23 15.66 2.45
C ILE A 144 21.74 16.34 3.73
N GLY A 145 21.92 15.60 4.83
CA GLY A 145 22.37 16.16 6.11
C GLY A 145 21.42 17.20 6.71
N THR A 146 21.94 18.07 7.59
CA THR A 146 21.19 19.13 8.28
C THR A 146 21.62 20.55 7.92
N GLU A 147 22.62 20.69 7.05
CA GLU A 147 23.26 21.99 6.78
C GLU A 147 22.30 23.01 6.19
N GLN A 148 21.42 22.59 5.27
CA GLN A 148 20.43 23.47 4.66
C GLN A 148 19.35 23.90 5.65
N GLU A 149 18.96 23.01 6.57
CA GLU A 149 17.98 23.32 7.62
C GLU A 149 18.57 24.33 8.63
N GLN A 150 19.81 24.12 9.05
CA GLN A 150 20.53 25.04 9.94
C GLN A 150 20.76 26.42 9.29
N ALA A 151 21.08 26.45 8.00
CA ALA A 151 21.20 27.71 7.26
C ALA A 151 19.86 28.48 7.23
N ALA A 152 18.74 27.79 7.00
CA ALA A 152 17.41 28.39 7.04
C ALA A 152 17.06 28.94 8.43
N GLU A 153 17.41 28.23 9.50
CA GLU A 153 17.20 28.65 10.88
C GLU A 153 18.02 29.90 11.22
N THR A 154 19.28 30.00 10.76
CA THR A 154 20.12 31.19 10.95
C THR A 154 19.55 32.43 10.23
N LEU A 155 18.80 32.23 9.14
CA LEU A 155 18.06 33.28 8.42
C LEU A 155 16.69 33.60 9.05
N GLY A 156 16.36 33.01 10.21
CA GLY A 156 15.14 33.29 10.95
C GLY A 156 13.91 32.44 10.54
N ALA A 157 14.11 31.37 9.74
CA ALA A 157 13.01 30.46 9.43
C ALA A 157 12.61 29.63 10.67
N ASN A 158 11.31 29.54 10.94
CA ASN A 158 10.81 28.62 11.95
C ASN A 158 10.75 27.19 11.42
N GLY A 159 10.61 26.17 12.30
CA GLY A 159 10.63 24.74 11.92
C GLY A 159 9.57 24.37 10.87
N TRP A 160 8.39 25.00 10.87
CA TRP A 160 7.36 24.78 9.86
C TRP A 160 7.77 25.33 8.47
N GLN A 161 8.40 26.51 8.45
CA GLN A 161 8.94 27.11 7.23
C GLN A 161 10.10 26.30 6.69
N THR A 162 11.02 25.84 7.56
CA THR A 162 12.13 24.97 7.21
C THR A 162 11.61 23.67 6.61
N PHE A 163 10.63 23.03 7.23
CA PHE A 163 10.05 21.78 6.69
C PHE A 163 9.49 21.96 5.27
N TRP A 164 8.60 22.95 5.06
CA TRP A 164 7.92 23.10 3.78
C TRP A 164 8.78 23.68 2.67
N ARG A 165 9.77 24.54 3.00
CA ARG A 165 10.58 25.26 2.00
C ARG A 165 11.95 24.62 1.75
N VAL A 166 12.46 23.81 2.69
CA VAL A 166 13.80 23.21 2.61
C VAL A 166 13.70 21.70 2.64
N THR A 167 13.21 21.11 3.74
CA THR A 167 13.27 19.67 3.97
C THR A 167 12.39 18.90 2.98
N LEU A 168 11.12 19.23 2.85
CA LEU A 168 10.19 18.51 1.97
C LEU A 168 10.57 18.59 0.49
N PRO A 169 10.96 19.75 -0.07
CA PRO A 169 11.49 19.81 -1.43
C PRO A 169 12.76 18.99 -1.64
N ALA A 170 13.65 18.93 -0.63
CA ALA A 170 14.89 18.16 -0.71
C ALA A 170 14.62 16.64 -0.75
N ILE A 171 13.67 16.14 0.03
CA ILE A 171 13.31 14.70 0.09
C ILE A 171 12.24 14.27 -0.91
N ARG A 172 11.75 15.17 -1.76
CA ARG A 172 10.57 14.92 -2.63
C ARG A 172 10.68 13.63 -3.47
N TRP A 173 11.88 13.30 -3.95
CA TRP A 173 12.09 12.12 -4.77
C TRP A 173 12.03 10.84 -3.93
N GLY A 174 12.64 10.81 -2.75
CA GLY A 174 12.51 9.69 -1.82
C GLY A 174 11.05 9.43 -1.42
N VAL A 175 10.32 10.50 -1.10
CA VAL A 175 8.87 10.39 -0.80
C VAL A 175 8.10 9.90 -2.03
N ALA A 176 8.38 10.43 -3.23
CA ALA A 176 7.70 10.00 -4.45
C ALA A 176 7.93 8.52 -4.75
N TYR A 177 9.15 8.00 -4.58
CA TYR A 177 9.44 6.58 -4.74
C TYR A 177 8.71 5.74 -3.67
N GLY A 178 8.75 6.18 -2.42
CA GLY A 178 8.01 5.54 -1.34
C GLY A 178 6.51 5.45 -1.61
N VAL A 179 5.91 6.52 -2.12
CA VAL A 179 4.48 6.55 -2.53
C VAL A 179 4.20 5.53 -3.62
N VAL A 180 5.04 5.45 -4.65
CA VAL A 180 4.84 4.49 -5.76
C VAL A 180 4.95 3.06 -5.27
N LEU A 181 5.96 2.73 -4.44
CA LEU A 181 6.12 1.39 -3.88
C LEU A 181 4.99 1.03 -2.91
N CYS A 182 4.59 1.97 -2.07
CA CYS A 182 3.43 1.82 -1.18
C CYS A 182 2.15 1.55 -1.99
N THR A 183 1.92 2.28 -3.08
CA THR A 183 0.77 2.08 -3.97
C THR A 183 0.77 0.68 -4.59
N ALA A 184 1.90 0.23 -5.13
CA ALA A 184 2.04 -1.10 -5.69
C ALA A 184 1.76 -2.19 -4.64
N ARG A 185 2.24 -1.98 -3.41
CA ARG A 185 2.03 -2.91 -2.29
C ARG A 185 0.58 -2.99 -1.86
N VAL A 186 -0.11 -1.85 -1.75
CA VAL A 186 -1.53 -1.79 -1.36
C VAL A 186 -2.44 -2.39 -2.45
N LEU A 187 -2.16 -2.12 -3.73
CA LEU A 187 -2.93 -2.70 -4.86
C LEU A 187 -2.93 -4.23 -4.85
N GLY A 188 -1.79 -4.84 -4.51
CA GLY A 188 -1.62 -6.29 -4.47
C GLY A 188 -1.80 -6.90 -3.08
N GLU A 189 -2.33 -6.15 -2.09
CA GLU A 189 -2.50 -6.71 -0.75
C GLU A 189 -3.65 -7.73 -0.73
N PHE A 190 -3.28 -8.93 -0.32
CA PHE A 190 -4.18 -10.07 -0.24
C PHE A 190 -4.21 -10.66 1.18
N GLY A 191 -3.04 -11.00 1.74
CA GLY A 191 -2.94 -11.82 2.94
C GLY A 191 -3.58 -11.24 4.19
N ALA A 192 -3.33 -9.96 4.49
CA ALA A 192 -3.95 -9.32 5.66
C ALA A 192 -5.43 -9.00 5.40
N VAL A 193 -5.73 -8.58 4.16
CA VAL A 193 -7.10 -8.23 3.75
C VAL A 193 -8.02 -9.45 3.74
N SER A 194 -7.56 -10.64 3.34
CA SER A 194 -8.37 -11.86 3.35
C SER A 194 -8.93 -12.21 4.72
N VAL A 195 -8.16 -11.90 5.78
CA VAL A 195 -8.58 -12.15 7.18
C VAL A 195 -9.55 -11.09 7.69
N VAL A 196 -9.27 -9.79 7.44
CA VAL A 196 -10.02 -8.70 8.07
C VAL A 196 -11.27 -8.30 7.29
N SER A 197 -11.35 -8.60 5.98
CA SER A 197 -12.45 -8.17 5.12
C SER A 197 -13.67 -9.09 5.17
N GLY A 198 -13.46 -10.39 5.45
CA GLY A 198 -14.51 -11.41 5.35
C GLY A 198 -14.93 -11.76 3.92
N ASN A 199 -14.25 -11.20 2.89
CA ASN A 199 -14.44 -11.53 1.46
C ASN A 199 -15.91 -11.50 0.98
N ILE A 200 -16.70 -10.49 1.43
CA ILE A 200 -18.11 -10.35 1.10
C ILE A 200 -18.23 -9.68 -0.27
N SER A 201 -18.81 -10.40 -1.27
CA SER A 201 -19.07 -9.84 -2.60
C SER A 201 -19.98 -8.63 -2.54
N GLY A 202 -19.63 -7.59 -3.29
CA GLY A 202 -20.40 -6.35 -3.33
C GLY A 202 -20.24 -5.44 -2.10
N GLU A 203 -19.44 -5.84 -1.07
CA GLU A 203 -19.23 -5.03 0.14
C GLU A 203 -17.76 -4.86 0.52
N THR A 204 -17.06 -5.95 0.82
CA THR A 204 -15.69 -5.91 1.37
C THR A 204 -14.67 -6.70 0.55
N GLN A 205 -15.06 -7.16 -0.62
CA GLN A 205 -14.19 -7.88 -1.53
C GLN A 205 -13.32 -6.92 -2.33
N THR A 206 -11.99 -6.96 -2.14
CA THR A 206 -11.02 -6.24 -2.97
C THR A 206 -10.73 -6.99 -4.26
N LEU A 207 -10.07 -6.35 -5.23
CA LEU A 207 -9.76 -6.97 -6.52
C LEU A 207 -8.88 -8.22 -6.40
N PRO A 208 -7.83 -8.30 -5.54
CA PRO A 208 -7.12 -9.55 -5.30
C PRO A 208 -8.00 -10.67 -4.74
N LEU A 209 -8.93 -10.36 -3.84
CA LEU A 209 -9.90 -11.34 -3.31
C LEU A 209 -10.93 -11.75 -4.35
N PHE A 210 -11.31 -10.86 -5.24
CA PHE A 210 -12.18 -11.18 -6.37
C PHE A 210 -11.51 -12.17 -7.35
N VAL A 211 -10.19 -12.01 -7.60
CA VAL A 211 -9.41 -12.98 -8.38
C VAL A 211 -9.46 -14.37 -7.73
N GLU A 212 -9.14 -14.46 -6.44
CA GLU A 212 -9.15 -15.71 -5.69
C GLU A 212 -10.52 -16.39 -5.75
N LYS A 213 -11.57 -15.67 -5.38
CA LYS A 213 -12.94 -16.20 -5.33
C LYS A 213 -13.44 -16.71 -6.69
N ASN A 214 -13.15 -15.99 -7.78
CA ASN A 214 -13.50 -16.45 -9.12
C ASN A 214 -12.70 -17.70 -9.50
N TYR A 215 -11.42 -17.77 -9.13
CA TYR A 215 -10.60 -18.95 -9.37
C TYR A 215 -11.12 -20.18 -8.61
N GLU A 216 -11.45 -20.03 -7.31
CA GLU A 216 -12.05 -21.10 -6.49
C GLU A 216 -13.39 -21.58 -7.02
N ASN A 217 -14.20 -20.68 -7.57
CA ASN A 217 -15.48 -20.99 -8.19
C ASN A 217 -15.38 -21.49 -9.64
N PHE A 218 -14.16 -21.77 -10.14
CA PHE A 218 -13.89 -22.20 -11.52
C PHE A 218 -14.37 -21.21 -12.59
N ASN A 219 -14.61 -19.95 -12.24
CA ASN A 219 -14.86 -18.87 -13.18
C ASN A 219 -13.53 -18.29 -13.68
N LEU A 220 -12.86 -19.05 -14.53
CA LEU A 220 -11.52 -18.70 -15.04
C LEU A 220 -11.49 -17.36 -15.82
N PRO A 221 -12.48 -17.04 -16.67
CA PRO A 221 -12.51 -15.74 -17.34
C PRO A 221 -12.55 -14.56 -16.37
N GLY A 222 -13.34 -14.66 -15.30
CA GLY A 222 -13.42 -13.65 -14.25
C GLY A 222 -12.11 -13.50 -13.46
N ALA A 223 -11.51 -14.63 -13.07
CA ALA A 223 -10.24 -14.64 -12.35
C ALA A 223 -9.11 -14.05 -13.17
N PHE A 224 -8.90 -14.52 -14.39
CA PHE A 224 -7.83 -14.05 -15.27
C PHE A 224 -8.05 -12.61 -15.73
N GLY A 225 -9.30 -12.22 -16.06
CA GLY A 225 -9.62 -10.84 -16.40
C GLY A 225 -9.25 -9.85 -15.28
N ALA A 226 -9.64 -10.14 -14.05
CA ALA A 226 -9.28 -9.31 -12.90
C ALA A 226 -7.77 -9.33 -12.60
N ALA A 227 -7.08 -10.47 -12.79
CA ALA A 227 -5.64 -10.56 -12.67
C ALA A 227 -4.89 -9.70 -13.72
N VAL A 228 -5.37 -9.69 -14.97
CA VAL A 228 -4.84 -8.81 -16.03
C VAL A 228 -5.05 -7.34 -15.66
N LEU A 229 -6.23 -6.98 -15.13
CA LEU A 229 -6.49 -5.61 -14.69
C LEU A 229 -5.53 -5.18 -13.56
N LEU A 230 -5.30 -6.03 -12.56
CA LEU A 230 -4.29 -5.78 -11.52
C LEU A 230 -2.88 -5.63 -12.10
N ALA A 231 -2.49 -6.47 -13.05
CA ALA A 231 -1.20 -6.38 -13.72
C ALA A 231 -1.05 -5.07 -14.50
N LEU A 232 -2.10 -4.61 -15.19
CA LEU A 232 -2.12 -3.32 -15.88
C LEU A 232 -1.99 -2.14 -14.90
N LEU A 233 -2.72 -2.17 -13.78
CA LEU A 233 -2.58 -1.16 -12.73
C LEU A 233 -1.16 -1.13 -12.17
N ALA A 234 -0.56 -2.29 -11.90
CA ALA A 234 0.82 -2.38 -11.45
C ALA A 234 1.82 -1.84 -12.50
N LEU A 235 1.61 -2.11 -13.79
CA LEU A 235 2.42 -1.55 -14.87
C LEU A 235 2.33 -0.04 -14.96
N VAL A 236 1.15 0.55 -14.76
CA VAL A 236 0.97 2.02 -14.69
C VAL A 236 1.80 2.59 -13.54
N VAL A 237 1.74 1.97 -12.35
CA VAL A 237 2.51 2.40 -11.17
C VAL A 237 4.02 2.29 -11.42
N LEU A 238 4.49 1.17 -11.99
CA LEU A 238 5.91 0.97 -12.34
C LEU A 238 6.39 1.95 -13.42
N THR A 239 5.55 2.25 -14.40
CA THR A 239 5.86 3.23 -15.43
C THR A 239 5.99 4.63 -14.82
N ALA A 240 5.08 5.01 -13.91
CA ALA A 240 5.18 6.24 -13.16
C ALA A 240 6.51 6.34 -12.40
N MET A 241 6.94 5.25 -11.73
CA MET A 241 8.24 5.19 -11.05
C MET A 241 9.41 5.42 -12.01
N ASN A 242 9.40 4.78 -13.18
CA ASN A 242 10.48 4.96 -14.16
C ASN A 242 10.54 6.38 -14.73
N LEU A 243 9.38 7.03 -14.90
CA LEU A 243 9.32 8.43 -15.33
C LEU A 243 9.85 9.38 -14.25
N LEU A 244 9.57 9.09 -12.97
CA LEU A 244 10.13 9.85 -11.84
C LEU A 244 11.66 9.75 -11.81
N LYS A 245 12.23 8.53 -11.93
CA LYS A 245 13.69 8.31 -11.98
C LYS A 245 14.37 9.09 -13.09
N ARG A 246 13.75 9.18 -14.26
CA ARG A 246 14.31 9.97 -15.38
C ARG A 246 14.36 11.47 -15.08
N LYS A 247 13.36 12.00 -14.37
CA LYS A 247 13.31 13.42 -13.99
C LYS A 247 14.29 13.78 -12.87
N GLU A 248 14.67 12.83 -12.04
CA GLU A 248 15.69 13.03 -11.01
C GLU A 248 17.09 13.12 -11.62
N ALA A 249 17.34 12.32 -12.68
CA ALA A 249 18.64 12.25 -13.35
C ALA A 249 18.89 13.39 -14.36
N SER A 250 17.89 14.22 -14.65
CA SER A 250 17.99 15.37 -15.57
C SER A 250 18.06 16.69 -14.81
#